data_65cea63c0c9dc944f2dcf3f966c085e5
#
_entry.id   65cea63c0c9dc944f2dcf3f966c085e5
#
_cell.length_a   1.000
_cell.length_b   1.000
_cell.length_c   1.000
_cell.angle_alpha   90.00
_cell.angle_beta   90.00
_cell.angle_gamma   90.00
#
_symmetry.space_group_name_H-M   'P 1'
#
loop_
_entity.id
_entity.type
_entity.pdbx_description
1 polymer ?
#
loop_
_entity_poly.entity_id
_entity_poly.type
_entity_poly.pdbx_seq_one_letter_code
_entity_poly.pdbx_strand_id
1 'polypeptide(L)'
;MSINLTLGEKEYFPDIKQIEFEGRDSDNPLAFKFYDSEKIVSGKPMREHLKFAVAYWHTFCGTGSDPFGPGTKHFPWNIAGDQMEAAYARLDAAFEFFSKLGVDYYCFHDRDLAPEGNDANESIESLQQLTQAAKEKQKESGVKLLWGTANLFSHPRFMNGAATNPDFNVVTYAASQVKAALDATITLEGDNYVFWGGREGYSSLL
;
A
#
# COMPACT_ATOMS: atom_id res chain seq x y z
N MET A 1 -4.59 -28.41 -9.52
CA MET A 1 -5.71 -27.64 -8.95
C MET A 1 -5.39 -26.18 -9.17
N SER A 2 -6.23 -25.41 -9.86
CA SER A 2 -6.03 -23.96 -9.96
C SER A 2 -6.23 -23.34 -8.56
N ILE A 3 -5.21 -22.68 -8.05
CA ILE A 3 -5.32 -21.92 -6.82
C ILE A 3 -6.28 -20.77 -7.10
N ASN A 4 -7.35 -20.64 -6.33
CA ASN A 4 -8.20 -19.46 -6.42
C ASN A 4 -7.44 -18.28 -5.82
N LEU A 5 -7.07 -17.32 -6.67
CA LEU A 5 -6.32 -16.12 -6.27
C LEU A 5 -7.23 -14.93 -5.94
N THR A 6 -8.56 -15.11 -6.02
CA THR A 6 -9.54 -14.10 -5.66
C THR A 6 -9.78 -14.15 -4.16
N LEU A 7 -9.42 -13.09 -3.45
CA LEU A 7 -9.48 -12.97 -1.97
C LEU A 7 -10.65 -12.10 -1.48
N GLY A 8 -11.64 -11.86 -2.34
CA GLY A 8 -12.85 -11.10 -2.07
C GLY A 8 -14.04 -11.68 -2.81
N GLU A 9 -15.20 -11.03 -2.68
CA GLU A 9 -16.41 -11.44 -3.39
C GLU A 9 -16.36 -11.19 -4.90
N LYS A 10 -15.54 -10.22 -5.33
CA LYS A 10 -15.40 -9.80 -6.72
C LYS A 10 -13.99 -10.05 -7.22
N GLU A 11 -13.87 -10.62 -8.41
CA GLU A 11 -12.61 -10.70 -9.15
C GLU A 11 -12.38 -9.40 -9.93
N TYR A 12 -11.22 -8.78 -9.70
CA TYR A 12 -10.85 -7.49 -10.32
C TYR A 12 -9.97 -7.66 -11.56
N PHE A 13 -9.23 -8.76 -11.63
CA PHE A 13 -8.31 -9.06 -12.75
C PHE A 13 -8.67 -10.40 -13.39
N PRO A 14 -9.87 -10.50 -14.03
CA PRO A 14 -10.33 -11.74 -14.63
C PRO A 14 -9.35 -12.19 -15.74
N ASP A 15 -9.28 -13.50 -15.93
CA ASP A 15 -8.44 -14.15 -16.94
C ASP A 15 -6.92 -14.02 -16.75
N ILE A 16 -6.46 -13.30 -15.70
CA ILE A 16 -5.05 -13.22 -15.35
C ILE A 16 -4.72 -14.34 -14.35
N LYS A 17 -3.83 -15.23 -14.76
CA LYS A 17 -3.22 -16.24 -13.89
C LYS A 17 -2.05 -15.64 -13.12
N GLN A 18 -1.53 -16.36 -12.14
CA GLN A 18 -0.29 -15.98 -11.48
C GLN A 18 0.83 -15.85 -12.52
N ILE A 19 1.57 -14.74 -12.43
CA ILE A 19 2.70 -14.44 -13.30
C ILE A 19 3.93 -15.20 -12.79
N GLU A 20 4.51 -16.04 -13.62
CA GLU A 20 5.63 -16.93 -13.28
C GLU A 20 6.89 -16.55 -14.06
N PHE A 21 8.01 -17.08 -13.63
CA PHE A 21 9.25 -17.00 -14.39
C PHE A 21 9.22 -18.04 -15.50
N GLU A 22 9.34 -17.59 -16.75
CA GLU A 22 9.38 -18.45 -17.95
C GLU A 22 10.70 -18.34 -18.73
N GLY A 23 11.59 -17.43 -18.28
CA GLY A 23 12.87 -17.23 -18.96
C GLY A 23 12.84 -16.23 -20.12
N ARG A 24 14.03 -15.90 -20.61
CA ARG A 24 14.25 -14.79 -21.55
C ARG A 24 13.52 -14.98 -22.88
N ASP A 25 13.38 -16.22 -23.33
CA ASP A 25 12.86 -16.55 -24.67
C ASP A 25 11.34 -16.76 -24.67
N SER A 26 10.66 -16.56 -23.54
CA SER A 26 9.20 -16.66 -23.47
C SER A 26 8.52 -15.58 -24.31
N ASP A 27 7.53 -15.98 -25.09
CA ASP A 27 6.65 -15.08 -25.84
C ASP A 27 5.49 -14.53 -25.00
N ASN A 28 5.30 -15.03 -23.75
CA ASN A 28 4.26 -14.58 -22.85
C ASN A 28 4.56 -13.15 -22.37
N PRO A 29 3.68 -12.15 -22.65
CA PRO A 29 3.89 -10.78 -22.19
C PRO A 29 3.71 -10.63 -20.67
N LEU A 30 3.02 -11.57 -20.01
CA LEU A 30 2.78 -11.61 -18.59
C LEU A 30 3.66 -12.67 -17.89
N ALA A 31 4.94 -12.71 -18.22
CA ALA A 31 5.92 -13.59 -17.58
C ALA A 31 7.13 -12.82 -17.09
N PHE A 32 7.71 -13.23 -15.98
CA PHE A 32 9.05 -12.77 -15.59
C PHE A 32 10.08 -13.44 -16.49
N LYS A 33 10.87 -12.64 -17.21
CA LYS A 33 11.86 -13.13 -18.18
C LYS A 33 13.29 -13.12 -17.66
N PHE A 34 13.57 -12.31 -16.65
CA PHE A 34 14.92 -12.09 -16.12
C PHE A 34 15.03 -12.39 -14.63
N TYR A 35 13.94 -12.16 -13.88
CA TYR A 35 13.91 -12.42 -12.46
C TYR A 35 13.36 -13.82 -12.19
N ASP A 36 14.25 -14.70 -11.74
CA ASP A 36 13.94 -16.03 -11.25
C ASP A 36 14.07 -16.01 -9.71
N SER A 37 12.95 -16.03 -9.02
CA SER A 37 12.88 -15.94 -7.55
C SER A 37 13.56 -17.13 -6.85
N GLU A 38 13.57 -18.30 -7.51
CA GLU A 38 14.10 -19.54 -6.97
C GLU A 38 15.58 -19.76 -7.29
N LYS A 39 16.17 -18.95 -8.17
CA LYS A 39 17.60 -19.07 -8.54
C LYS A 39 18.48 -18.92 -7.31
N ILE A 40 19.29 -19.95 -7.05
CA ILE A 40 20.23 -19.92 -5.93
C ILE A 40 21.45 -19.06 -6.27
N VAL A 41 21.69 -18.04 -5.44
CA VAL A 41 22.86 -17.16 -5.50
C VAL A 41 23.46 -17.10 -4.10
N SER A 42 24.77 -17.40 -3.99
CA SER A 42 25.48 -17.42 -2.69
C SER A 42 24.76 -18.23 -1.61
N GLY A 43 24.16 -19.36 -1.99
CA GLY A 43 23.50 -20.30 -1.06
C GLY A 43 22.07 -19.95 -0.64
N LYS A 44 21.49 -18.89 -1.22
CA LYS A 44 20.10 -18.47 -0.94
C LYS A 44 19.33 -18.22 -2.24
N PRO A 45 18.01 -18.43 -2.27
CA PRO A 45 17.19 -18.08 -3.43
C PRO A 45 17.16 -16.55 -3.65
N MET A 46 17.01 -16.13 -4.89
CA MET A 46 17.04 -14.72 -5.29
C MET A 46 15.99 -13.89 -4.52
N ARG A 47 14.82 -14.44 -4.22
CA ARG A 47 13.77 -13.75 -3.43
C ARG A 47 14.21 -13.35 -2.01
N GLU A 48 15.19 -14.05 -1.43
CA GLU A 48 15.76 -13.66 -0.11
C GLU A 48 16.77 -12.52 -0.22
N HIS A 49 17.38 -12.33 -1.40
CA HIS A 49 18.28 -11.20 -1.65
C HIS A 49 17.52 -9.94 -2.07
N LEU A 50 16.44 -10.10 -2.83
CA LEU A 50 15.66 -9.00 -3.41
C LEU A 50 14.19 -9.12 -2.96
N LYS A 51 13.83 -8.38 -1.92
CA LYS A 51 12.45 -8.30 -1.45
C LYS A 51 11.67 -7.27 -2.28
N PHE A 52 11.00 -7.72 -3.33
CA PHE A 52 10.12 -6.86 -4.11
C PHE A 52 8.79 -6.65 -3.41
N ALA A 53 8.35 -5.40 -3.33
CA ALA A 53 7.05 -5.03 -2.77
C ALA A 53 6.26 -4.17 -3.75
N VAL A 54 4.94 -4.36 -3.78
CA VAL A 54 4.05 -3.46 -4.51
C VAL A 54 3.77 -2.22 -3.67
N ALA A 55 3.96 -1.05 -4.25
CA ALA A 55 3.62 0.23 -3.66
C ALA A 55 2.10 0.47 -3.76
N TYR A 56 1.41 0.46 -2.63
CA TYR A 56 -0.05 0.57 -2.59
C TYR A 56 -0.56 1.87 -3.22
N TRP A 57 0.11 2.99 -2.95
CA TRP A 57 -0.29 4.33 -3.40
C TRP A 57 -0.30 4.51 -4.91
N HIS A 58 0.75 4.11 -5.62
CA HIS A 58 0.82 4.27 -7.07
C HIS A 58 -0.13 3.34 -7.80
N THR A 59 -0.23 2.10 -7.32
CA THR A 59 -0.96 1.04 -8.01
C THR A 59 -2.46 1.18 -7.81
N PHE A 60 -2.92 1.50 -6.60
CA PHE A 60 -4.34 1.43 -6.25
C PHE A 60 -4.98 2.77 -5.91
N CYS A 61 -4.20 3.81 -5.57
CA CYS A 61 -4.69 5.12 -5.17
C CYS A 61 -4.33 6.23 -6.16
N GLY A 62 -3.45 5.96 -7.13
CA GLY A 62 -3.00 6.95 -8.09
C GLY A 62 -4.11 7.39 -9.03
N THR A 63 -4.43 8.68 -9.02
CA THR A 63 -5.47 9.26 -9.87
C THR A 63 -4.99 9.63 -11.26
N GLY A 64 -3.68 9.64 -11.50
CA GLY A 64 -3.08 10.16 -12.72
C GLY A 64 -3.07 11.68 -12.81
N SER A 65 -3.23 12.38 -11.65
CA SER A 65 -3.04 13.84 -11.60
C SER A 65 -1.57 14.21 -11.81
N ASP A 66 -1.34 15.34 -12.46
CA ASP A 66 -0.04 15.92 -12.72
C ASP A 66 -0.12 17.47 -12.67
N PRO A 67 0.99 18.20 -12.93
CA PRO A 67 0.96 19.65 -12.96
C PRO A 67 0.05 20.27 -14.03
N PHE A 68 -0.44 19.50 -15.00
CA PHE A 68 -1.28 19.99 -16.09
C PHE A 68 -2.78 19.82 -15.81
N GLY A 69 -3.17 18.98 -14.84
CA GLY A 69 -4.57 18.83 -14.54
C GLY A 69 -4.93 17.76 -13.49
N PRO A 70 -6.22 17.66 -13.18
CA PRO A 70 -6.74 16.66 -12.27
C PRO A 70 -6.56 15.24 -12.84
N GLY A 71 -6.64 14.25 -11.95
CA GLY A 71 -6.54 12.85 -12.32
C GLY A 71 -7.67 12.39 -13.25
N THR A 72 -7.31 11.52 -14.19
CA THR A 72 -8.23 10.95 -15.19
C THR A 72 -8.39 9.43 -15.05
N LYS A 73 -7.71 8.81 -14.09
CA LYS A 73 -7.82 7.37 -13.84
C LYS A 73 -9.03 7.05 -12.99
N HIS A 74 -9.82 6.09 -13.46
CA HIS A 74 -10.94 5.52 -12.73
C HIS A 74 -10.69 4.03 -12.53
N PHE A 75 -10.77 3.59 -11.28
CA PHE A 75 -10.55 2.19 -10.93
C PHE A 75 -11.85 1.50 -10.54
N PRO A 76 -12.01 0.18 -10.82
CA PRO A 76 -13.21 -0.58 -10.47
C PRO A 76 -13.52 -0.66 -8.97
N TRP A 77 -12.54 -0.40 -8.12
CA TRP A 77 -12.68 -0.35 -6.66
C TRP A 77 -13.00 1.05 -6.12
N ASN A 78 -12.98 2.08 -6.96
CA ASN A 78 -13.41 3.43 -6.57
C ASN A 78 -14.95 3.50 -6.62
N ILE A 79 -15.59 2.89 -5.62
CA ILE A 79 -17.04 2.83 -5.50
C ILE A 79 -17.55 4.19 -5.03
N ALA A 80 -18.60 4.71 -5.67
CA ALA A 80 -19.24 5.94 -5.24
C ALA A 80 -20.04 5.71 -3.94
N GLY A 81 -19.87 6.60 -2.95
CA GLY A 81 -20.65 6.58 -1.71
C GLY A 81 -19.77 6.45 -0.47
N ASP A 82 -19.71 5.28 0.14
CA ASP A 82 -18.97 5.05 1.38
C ASP A 82 -17.47 4.88 1.13
N GLN A 83 -16.66 5.71 1.80
CA GLN A 83 -15.20 5.66 1.68
C GLN A 83 -14.59 4.39 2.30
N MET A 84 -15.20 3.86 3.36
CA MET A 84 -14.76 2.60 3.97
C MET A 84 -15.06 1.42 3.05
N GLU A 85 -16.25 1.38 2.44
CA GLU A 85 -16.60 0.36 1.46
C GLU A 85 -15.63 0.36 0.28
N ALA A 86 -15.30 1.55 -0.26
CA ALA A 86 -14.29 1.70 -1.31
C ALA A 86 -12.88 1.26 -0.85
N ALA A 87 -12.53 1.48 0.42
CA ALA A 87 -11.25 1.03 0.97
C ALA A 87 -11.18 -0.49 1.09
N TYR A 88 -12.27 -1.16 1.51
CA TYR A 88 -12.35 -2.63 1.50
C TYR A 88 -12.27 -3.21 0.09
N ALA A 89 -13.01 -2.64 -0.87
CA ALA A 89 -12.96 -3.06 -2.27
C ALA A 89 -11.55 -2.91 -2.86
N ARG A 90 -10.85 -1.83 -2.51
CA ARG A 90 -9.46 -1.60 -2.89
C ARG A 90 -8.51 -2.62 -2.27
N LEU A 91 -8.74 -2.98 -1.00
CA LEU A 91 -7.97 -3.99 -0.30
C LEU A 91 -8.11 -5.36 -0.98
N ASP A 92 -9.33 -5.74 -1.39
CA ASP A 92 -9.58 -6.97 -2.13
C ASP A 92 -8.82 -6.98 -3.46
N ALA A 93 -8.94 -5.91 -4.24
CA ALA A 93 -8.23 -5.77 -5.51
C ALA A 93 -6.70 -5.81 -5.34
N ALA A 94 -6.19 -5.20 -4.26
CA ALA A 94 -4.77 -5.16 -3.97
C ALA A 94 -4.21 -6.55 -3.69
N PHE A 95 -4.84 -7.32 -2.82
CA PHE A 95 -4.36 -8.66 -2.48
C PHE A 95 -4.52 -9.66 -3.64
N GLU A 96 -5.57 -9.53 -4.45
CA GLU A 96 -5.68 -10.27 -5.70
C GLU A 96 -4.52 -9.94 -6.65
N PHE A 97 -4.21 -8.65 -6.81
CA PHE A 97 -3.09 -8.20 -7.63
C PHE A 97 -1.75 -8.74 -7.13
N PHE A 98 -1.46 -8.65 -5.82
CA PHE A 98 -0.21 -9.13 -5.25
C PHE A 98 -0.03 -10.63 -5.53
N SER A 99 -1.08 -11.41 -5.30
CA SER A 99 -1.09 -12.85 -5.51
C SER A 99 -0.90 -13.22 -6.99
N LYS A 100 -1.61 -12.53 -7.89
CA LYS A 100 -1.48 -12.75 -9.34
C LYS A 100 -0.13 -12.27 -9.89
N LEU A 101 0.41 -11.17 -9.36
CA LEU A 101 1.76 -10.71 -9.72
C LEU A 101 2.86 -11.66 -9.21
N GLY A 102 2.58 -12.44 -8.16
CA GLY A 102 3.56 -13.36 -7.60
C GLY A 102 4.66 -12.66 -6.80
N VAL A 103 4.32 -11.56 -6.09
CA VAL A 103 5.25 -10.87 -5.18
C VAL A 103 4.93 -11.21 -3.73
N ASP A 104 5.97 -11.29 -2.90
CA ASP A 104 5.85 -11.68 -1.50
C ASP A 104 5.48 -10.52 -0.57
N TYR A 105 5.62 -9.27 -1.05
CA TYR A 105 5.51 -8.10 -0.18
C TYR A 105 4.69 -6.96 -0.80
N TYR A 106 4.12 -6.14 0.10
CA TYR A 106 3.55 -4.83 -0.21
C TYR A 106 4.01 -3.77 0.79
N CYS A 107 3.76 -2.51 0.48
CA CYS A 107 3.99 -1.38 1.39
C CYS A 107 2.91 -0.31 1.18
N PHE A 108 2.59 0.45 2.25
CA PHE A 108 1.51 1.44 2.23
C PHE A 108 1.81 2.67 3.08
N HIS A 109 1.13 3.79 2.76
CA HIS A 109 0.85 4.84 3.73
C HIS A 109 -0.50 4.58 4.38
N ASP A 110 -0.67 5.00 5.62
CA ASP A 110 -1.93 4.84 6.37
C ASP A 110 -3.16 5.33 5.59
N ARG A 111 -3.03 6.47 4.90
CA ARG A 111 -4.12 7.09 4.11
C ARG A 111 -4.37 6.41 2.75
N ASP A 112 -3.47 5.57 2.28
CA ASP A 112 -3.73 4.71 1.12
C ASP A 112 -4.63 3.54 1.52
N LEU A 113 -4.39 2.99 2.72
CA LEU A 113 -5.11 1.84 3.26
C LEU A 113 -6.50 2.24 3.75
N ALA A 114 -6.60 3.29 4.57
CA ALA A 114 -7.83 3.74 5.19
C ALA A 114 -8.11 5.23 4.92
N PRO A 115 -9.38 5.63 4.74
CA PRO A 115 -9.72 7.04 4.57
C PRO A 115 -9.45 7.84 5.84
N GLU A 116 -9.25 9.15 5.67
CA GLU A 116 -9.21 10.08 6.77
C GLU A 116 -10.65 10.37 7.26
N GLY A 117 -10.87 10.28 8.57
CA GLY A 117 -12.13 10.63 9.22
C GLY A 117 -12.24 12.14 9.52
N ASN A 118 -13.34 12.52 10.15
CA ASN A 118 -13.60 13.90 10.55
C ASN A 118 -12.66 14.38 11.65
N ASP A 119 -12.14 13.44 12.43
CA ASP A 119 -11.15 13.69 13.48
C ASP A 119 -10.08 12.58 13.55
N ALA A 120 -9.15 12.72 14.50
CA ALA A 120 -8.07 11.76 14.68
C ALA A 120 -8.57 10.39 15.14
N ASN A 121 -9.60 10.34 15.99
CA ASN A 121 -10.12 9.07 16.51
C ASN A 121 -10.80 8.26 15.41
N GLU A 122 -11.68 8.90 14.65
CA GLU A 122 -12.35 8.27 13.50
C GLU A 122 -11.32 7.75 12.47
N SER A 123 -10.29 8.54 12.20
CA SER A 123 -9.18 8.14 11.32
C SER A 123 -8.41 6.92 11.83
N ILE A 124 -8.17 6.85 13.15
CA ILE A 124 -7.49 5.74 13.80
C ILE A 124 -8.36 4.49 13.76
N GLU A 125 -9.65 4.62 14.06
CA GLU A 125 -10.62 3.51 14.03
C GLU A 125 -10.74 2.92 12.61
N SER A 126 -10.84 3.77 11.60
CA SER A 126 -10.84 3.33 10.20
C SER A 126 -9.58 2.56 9.84
N LEU A 127 -8.41 3.06 10.23
CA LEU A 127 -7.13 2.37 10.00
C LEU A 127 -7.07 1.02 10.73
N GLN A 128 -7.56 0.94 11.97
CA GLN A 128 -7.60 -0.30 12.73
C GLN A 128 -8.47 -1.36 12.04
N GLN A 129 -9.65 -0.97 11.55
CA GLN A 129 -10.56 -1.87 10.83
C GLN A 129 -9.91 -2.43 9.57
N LEU A 130 -9.34 -1.58 8.73
CA LEU A 130 -8.65 -2.00 7.49
C LEU A 130 -7.39 -2.82 7.80
N THR A 131 -6.69 -2.52 8.89
CA THR A 131 -5.53 -3.31 9.36
C THR A 131 -5.94 -4.74 9.71
N GLN A 132 -7.06 -4.93 10.40
CA GLN A 132 -7.55 -6.29 10.71
C GLN A 132 -7.95 -7.05 9.44
N ALA A 133 -8.65 -6.41 8.52
CA ALA A 133 -8.99 -7.00 7.23
C ALA A 133 -7.74 -7.37 6.41
N ALA A 134 -6.74 -6.51 6.37
CA ALA A 134 -5.46 -6.79 5.71
C ALA A 134 -4.73 -7.97 6.35
N LYS A 135 -4.78 -8.09 7.69
CA LYS A 135 -4.18 -9.23 8.41
C LYS A 135 -4.80 -10.58 8.02
N GLU A 136 -6.12 -10.63 7.86
CA GLU A 136 -6.77 -11.85 7.38
C GLU A 136 -6.34 -12.18 5.94
N LYS A 137 -6.30 -11.18 5.06
CA LYS A 137 -5.81 -11.39 3.69
C LYS A 137 -4.34 -11.81 3.61
N GLN A 138 -3.49 -11.33 4.51
CA GLN A 138 -2.11 -11.81 4.63
C GLN A 138 -2.06 -13.31 4.97
N LYS A 139 -2.93 -13.77 5.88
CA LYS A 139 -3.01 -15.20 6.23
C LYS A 139 -3.47 -16.06 5.05
N GLU A 140 -4.44 -15.57 4.28
CA GLU A 140 -5.00 -16.29 3.14
C GLU A 140 -4.04 -16.36 1.96
N SER A 141 -3.36 -15.25 1.65
CA SER A 141 -2.49 -15.11 0.47
C SER A 141 -1.04 -15.51 0.73
N GLY A 142 -0.56 -15.39 1.97
CA GLY A 142 0.86 -15.49 2.30
C GLY A 142 1.67 -14.23 1.99
N VAL A 143 1.08 -13.21 1.37
CA VAL A 143 1.73 -11.91 1.11
C VAL A 143 1.92 -11.15 2.41
N LYS A 144 3.07 -10.50 2.60
CA LYS A 144 3.49 -9.86 3.85
C LYS A 144 3.68 -8.36 3.69
N LEU A 145 3.59 -7.64 4.78
CA LEU A 145 3.95 -6.24 4.81
C LEU A 145 5.48 -6.08 4.87
N LEU A 146 6.07 -5.38 3.90
CA LEU A 146 7.49 -5.01 3.97
C LEU A 146 7.70 -3.81 4.90
N TRP A 147 6.89 -2.76 4.73
CA TRP A 147 6.89 -1.60 5.61
C TRP A 147 5.59 -0.79 5.50
N GLY A 148 5.22 -0.15 6.59
CA GLY A 148 4.19 0.87 6.66
C GLY A 148 4.77 2.24 6.96
N THR A 149 4.01 3.31 6.70
CA THR A 149 4.36 4.69 7.03
C THR A 149 3.11 5.56 7.19
N ALA A 150 3.25 6.72 7.82
CA ALA A 150 2.19 7.73 7.89
C ALA A 150 2.32 8.74 6.73
N ASN A 151 1.19 9.08 6.10
CA ASN A 151 1.12 10.17 5.14
C ASN A 151 0.99 11.50 5.86
N LEU A 152 2.12 12.15 6.13
CA LEU A 152 2.20 13.45 6.79
C LEU A 152 2.47 14.61 5.80
N PHE A 153 2.04 14.48 4.55
CA PHE A 153 2.39 15.43 3.50
C PHE A 153 1.24 15.78 2.54
N SER A 154 0.21 14.96 2.43
CA SER A 154 -0.88 15.19 1.46
C SER A 154 -1.94 16.15 1.97
N HIS A 155 -2.29 16.10 3.27
CA HIS A 155 -3.31 16.95 3.84
C HIS A 155 -2.83 18.40 4.00
N PRO A 156 -3.65 19.44 3.71
CA PRO A 156 -3.27 20.86 3.83
C PRO A 156 -2.74 21.28 5.21
N ARG A 157 -3.11 20.57 6.30
CA ARG A 157 -2.56 20.84 7.65
C ARG A 157 -1.05 20.77 7.72
N PHE A 158 -0.43 19.95 6.85
CA PHE A 158 1.01 19.74 6.79
C PHE A 158 1.73 20.71 5.84
N MET A 159 1.06 21.75 5.39
CA MET A 159 1.63 22.74 4.45
C MET A 159 2.96 23.33 4.96
N ASN A 160 3.07 23.55 6.27
CA ASN A 160 4.26 24.11 6.92
C ASN A 160 5.07 23.06 7.69
N GLY A 161 4.98 21.81 7.29
CA GLY A 161 5.63 20.68 7.96
C GLY A 161 4.68 19.89 8.84
N ALA A 162 5.13 18.73 9.29
CA ALA A 162 4.43 17.87 10.23
C ALA A 162 5.09 17.90 11.62
N ALA A 163 6.20 17.16 11.79
CA ALA A 163 6.96 17.15 13.05
C ALA A 163 7.65 18.49 13.33
N THR A 164 7.96 19.25 12.29
CA THR A 164 8.59 20.58 12.37
C THR A 164 7.60 21.74 12.24
N ASN A 165 6.29 21.47 12.27
CA ASN A 165 5.28 22.51 12.13
C ASN A 165 5.32 23.49 13.31
N PRO A 166 5.19 24.82 13.09
CA PRO A 166 5.14 25.81 14.16
C PRO A 166 3.85 25.73 15.01
N ASP A 167 2.78 25.13 14.47
CA ASP A 167 1.54 24.88 15.23
C ASP A 167 1.64 23.56 15.98
N PHE A 168 1.64 23.64 17.31
CA PHE A 168 1.70 22.47 18.18
C PHE A 168 0.54 21.49 17.98
N ASN A 169 -0.65 21.95 17.58
CA ASN A 169 -1.78 21.06 17.30
C ASN A 169 -1.50 20.19 16.07
N VAL A 170 -0.78 20.72 15.08
CA VAL A 170 -0.35 19.93 13.91
C VAL A 170 0.70 18.90 14.31
N VAL A 171 1.66 19.27 15.15
CA VAL A 171 2.69 18.34 15.67
C VAL A 171 2.05 17.20 16.45
N THR A 172 1.09 17.49 17.33
CA THR A 172 0.41 16.46 18.14
C THR A 172 -0.47 15.55 17.27
N TYR A 173 -1.14 16.11 16.27
CA TYR A 173 -1.89 15.31 15.30
C TYR A 173 -0.97 14.37 14.50
N ALA A 174 0.14 14.89 13.98
CA ALA A 174 1.14 14.11 13.27
C ALA A 174 1.70 12.97 14.15
N ALA A 175 2.01 13.24 15.41
CA ALA A 175 2.47 12.24 16.35
C ALA A 175 1.45 11.11 16.58
N SER A 176 0.17 11.45 16.70
CA SER A 176 -0.93 10.49 16.85
C SER A 176 -1.07 9.61 15.59
N GLN A 177 -0.96 10.22 14.42
CA GLN A 177 -1.04 9.52 13.13
C GLN A 177 0.16 8.57 12.93
N VAL A 178 1.38 9.01 13.28
CA VAL A 178 2.58 8.14 13.25
C VAL A 178 2.40 6.95 14.19
N LYS A 179 1.91 7.21 15.42
CA LYS A 179 1.67 6.11 16.37
C LYS A 179 0.68 5.09 15.82
N ALA A 180 -0.43 5.53 15.26
CA ALA A 180 -1.43 4.64 14.67
C ALA A 180 -0.86 3.82 13.50
N ALA A 181 -0.06 4.44 12.63
CA ALA A 181 0.60 3.74 11.53
C ALA A 181 1.67 2.75 12.00
N LEU A 182 2.39 3.05 13.09
CA LEU A 182 3.30 2.11 13.76
C LEU A 182 2.53 0.90 14.33
N ASP A 183 1.43 1.14 15.06
CA ASP A 183 0.60 0.08 15.63
C ASP A 183 0.02 -0.83 14.52
N ALA A 184 -0.41 -0.25 13.39
CA ALA A 184 -0.86 -0.99 12.23
C ALA A 184 0.28 -1.85 11.63
N THR A 185 1.48 -1.28 11.49
CA THR A 185 2.66 -2.00 10.98
C THR A 185 3.03 -3.17 11.88
N ILE A 186 2.99 -2.99 13.20
CA ILE A 186 3.23 -4.06 14.18
C ILE A 186 2.15 -5.16 14.07
N THR A 187 0.88 -4.77 13.97
CA THR A 187 -0.25 -5.70 13.86
C THR A 187 -0.15 -6.56 12.60
N LEU A 188 0.34 -6.00 11.51
CA LEU A 188 0.57 -6.67 10.22
C LEU A 188 1.92 -7.39 10.16
N GLU A 189 2.68 -7.42 11.25
CA GLU A 189 4.00 -8.07 11.32
C GLU A 189 4.96 -7.57 10.23
N GLY A 190 4.91 -6.24 9.96
CA GLY A 190 5.77 -5.62 8.96
C GLY A 190 7.25 -5.71 9.32
N ASP A 191 8.09 -5.98 8.33
CA ASP A 191 9.54 -6.10 8.53
C ASP A 191 10.17 -4.78 9.01
N ASN A 192 9.59 -3.63 8.58
CA ASN A 192 10.12 -2.31 8.84
C ASN A 192 9.01 -1.26 8.97
N TYR A 193 9.37 -0.09 9.48
CA TYR A 193 8.61 1.14 9.41
C TYR A 193 9.45 2.24 8.76
N VAL A 194 8.88 3.02 7.86
CA VAL A 194 9.56 4.14 7.21
C VAL A 194 9.09 5.45 7.82
N PHE A 195 10.01 6.23 8.38
CA PHE A 195 9.76 7.63 8.74
C PHE A 195 10.01 8.50 7.51
N TRP A 196 8.93 8.92 6.87
CA TRP A 196 9.00 9.72 5.65
C TRP A 196 8.76 11.20 5.93
N GLY A 197 9.80 12.02 5.80
CA GLY A 197 9.74 13.48 5.94
C GLY A 197 9.38 14.16 4.60
N GLY A 198 8.19 13.91 4.06
CA GLY A 198 7.79 14.42 2.75
C GLY A 198 7.53 15.93 2.70
N ARG A 199 7.13 16.53 3.84
CA ARG A 199 6.94 17.97 4.01
C ARG A 199 7.40 18.39 5.39
N GLU A 200 8.69 18.65 5.51
CA GLU A 200 9.29 19.13 6.75
C GLU A 200 9.92 20.51 6.55
N GLY A 201 9.89 21.33 7.62
CA GLY A 201 10.42 22.69 7.60
C GLY A 201 9.45 23.72 7.03
N TYR A 202 9.96 24.93 6.88
CA TYR A 202 9.21 26.10 6.40
C TYR A 202 9.37 26.26 4.90
N SER A 203 8.28 26.64 4.23
CA SER A 203 8.31 27.05 2.84
C SER A 203 8.81 28.48 2.64
N SER A 204 8.82 29.29 3.70
CA SER A 204 9.32 30.67 3.65
C SER A 204 10.75 30.75 4.15
N LEU A 205 11.61 31.29 3.34
CA LEU A 205 12.89 31.83 3.79
C LEU A 205 12.63 33.19 4.45
N LEU A 206 13.22 33.38 5.58
CA LEU A 206 13.25 34.70 6.23
C LEU A 206 14.15 35.63 5.44
#